data_d0b3eb0cf78e0339cdeeda9f40f47b3d
#
_entry.id   d0b3eb0cf78e0339cdeeda9f40f47b3d
#
_cell.length_a   1.000
_cell.length_b   1.000
_cell.length_c   1.000
_cell.angle_alpha   90.00
_cell.angle_beta   90.00
_cell.angle_gamma   90.00
#
_symmetry.space_group_name_H-M   'P 1'
#
loop_
_entity.id
_entity.type
_entity.pdbx_description
1 polymer ?
#
loop_
_entity_poly.entity_id
_entity_poly.type
_entity_poly.pdbx_seq_one_letter_code
_entity_poly.pdbx_strand_id
1 'polypeptide(L)'
;DFQVLKNINLEVKPKQKIVVCGPSGSGKSTLIRCINRLEEHQEGTIIVDGSELNENTKNIEEIRAEVGMVFQQFNLFPHLSILDNCTLAPIWVKKMPKKKAEELALKQLEQVQISDQAYKFPGQLSGGQQQRCAIARALCMEPKIMLFDEPTSALDPEMIKEVLDAMVSLAKGGMTMIVVTHEMG
;
A
#
# COMPACT_ATOMS: atom_id res chain seq x y z
N ASP A 1 12.49 -3.53 28.22
CA ASP A 1 12.04 -3.75 26.84
C ASP A 1 10.55 -3.45 26.76
N PHE A 2 10.14 -2.60 25.81
CA PHE A 2 8.74 -2.24 25.62
C PHE A 2 8.12 -3.13 24.55
N GLN A 3 7.22 -4.03 24.94
CA GLN A 3 6.52 -4.91 24.01
C GLN A 3 5.31 -4.16 23.40
N VAL A 4 5.39 -3.87 22.10
CA VAL A 4 4.37 -3.11 21.36
C VAL A 4 3.14 -3.98 21.04
N LEU A 5 3.36 -5.19 20.52
CA LEU A 5 2.30 -6.13 20.15
C LEU A 5 2.27 -7.30 21.14
N LYS A 6 1.08 -7.64 21.67
CA LYS A 6 0.89 -8.71 22.64
C LYS A 6 -0.26 -9.61 22.23
N ASN A 7 0.03 -10.91 22.02
CA ASN A 7 -0.98 -11.95 21.74
C ASN A 7 -1.97 -11.56 20.63
N ILE A 8 -1.46 -10.99 19.53
CA ILE A 8 -2.29 -10.64 18.38
C ILE A 8 -2.61 -11.92 17.60
N ASN A 9 -3.90 -12.20 17.43
CA ASN A 9 -4.40 -13.27 16.59
C ASN A 9 -5.37 -12.66 15.58
N LEU A 10 -5.01 -12.68 14.31
CA LEU A 10 -5.79 -12.10 13.21
C LEU A 10 -5.76 -13.03 12.02
N GLU A 11 -6.93 -13.38 11.51
CA GLU A 11 -7.08 -14.08 10.23
C GLU A 11 -7.78 -13.16 9.24
N VAL A 12 -7.22 -13.03 8.04
CA VAL A 12 -7.79 -12.21 6.95
C VAL A 12 -8.02 -13.10 5.75
N LYS A 13 -9.29 -13.27 5.39
CA LYS A 13 -9.69 -14.10 4.24
C LYS A 13 -9.59 -13.30 2.93
N PRO A 14 -9.41 -13.99 1.78
CA PRO A 14 -9.44 -13.33 0.49
C PRO A 14 -10.68 -12.46 0.31
N LYS A 15 -10.48 -11.25 -0.25
CA LYS A 15 -11.51 -10.23 -0.48
C LYS A 15 -12.09 -9.60 0.79
N GLN A 16 -11.58 -9.92 1.97
CA GLN A 16 -11.99 -9.27 3.22
C GLN A 16 -11.35 -7.87 3.33
N LYS A 17 -12.07 -6.95 3.98
CA LYS A 17 -11.60 -5.61 4.31
C LYS A 17 -11.60 -5.50 5.83
N ILE A 18 -10.42 -5.29 6.40
CA ILE A 18 -10.21 -5.12 7.84
C ILE A 18 -9.82 -3.67 8.09
N VAL A 19 -10.49 -3.04 9.03
CA VAL A 19 -10.09 -1.72 9.54
C VAL A 19 -9.59 -1.89 10.97
N VAL A 20 -8.36 -1.46 11.21
CA VAL A 20 -7.70 -1.47 12.52
C VAL A 20 -7.73 -0.05 13.08
N CYS A 21 -8.60 0.18 14.04
CA CYS A 21 -8.76 1.49 14.68
C CYS A 21 -8.17 1.50 16.09
N GLY A 22 -7.73 2.66 16.56
CA GLY A 22 -7.26 2.86 17.92
C GLY A 22 -6.43 4.12 18.06
N PRO A 23 -6.05 4.50 19.30
CA PRO A 23 -5.28 5.72 19.54
C PRO A 23 -3.90 5.67 18.89
N SER A 24 -3.29 6.85 18.69
CA SER A 24 -1.92 6.94 18.20
C SER A 24 -0.97 6.24 19.18
N GLY A 25 0.05 5.57 18.63
CA GLY A 25 1.03 4.83 19.44
C GLY A 25 0.58 3.46 19.96
N SER A 26 -0.62 2.97 19.60
CA SER A 26 -1.12 1.65 20.04
C SER A 26 -0.57 0.44 19.26
N GLY A 27 0.42 0.63 18.37
CA GLY A 27 1.06 -0.46 17.63
C GLY A 27 0.39 -0.84 16.30
N LYS A 28 -0.63 -0.10 15.82
CA LYS A 28 -1.34 -0.41 14.57
C LYS A 28 -0.41 -0.46 13.35
N SER A 29 0.40 0.57 13.17
CA SER A 29 1.37 0.65 12.08
C SER A 29 2.44 -0.44 12.20
N THR A 30 2.91 -0.74 13.40
CA THR A 30 3.84 -1.85 13.67
C THR A 30 3.23 -3.18 13.23
N LEU A 31 1.95 -3.42 13.55
CA LEU A 31 1.24 -4.64 13.17
C LEU A 31 1.28 -4.86 11.65
N ILE A 32 0.86 -3.86 10.86
CA ILE A 32 0.82 -4.03 9.40
C ILE A 32 2.21 -4.05 8.77
N ARG A 33 3.20 -3.37 9.35
CA ARG A 33 4.58 -3.40 8.89
C ARG A 33 5.29 -4.72 9.18
N CYS A 34 4.83 -5.48 10.16
CA CYS A 34 5.28 -6.85 10.35
C CYS A 34 4.80 -7.78 9.22
N ILE A 35 3.64 -7.53 8.59
CA ILE A 35 3.08 -8.38 7.53
C ILE A 35 3.97 -8.41 6.28
N ASN A 36 4.64 -7.30 5.94
CA ASN A 36 5.58 -7.22 4.82
C ASN A 36 7.05 -7.16 5.27
N ARG A 37 7.30 -7.46 6.55
CA ARG A 37 8.61 -7.44 7.20
C ARG A 37 9.38 -6.13 7.01
N LEU A 38 8.70 -5.00 7.06
CA LEU A 38 9.33 -3.70 7.27
C LEU A 38 9.71 -3.51 8.74
N GLU A 39 9.00 -4.19 9.64
CA GLU A 39 9.37 -4.37 11.04
C GLU A 39 9.42 -5.86 11.37
N GLU A 40 10.35 -6.26 12.23
CA GLU A 40 10.53 -7.66 12.63
C GLU A 40 9.67 -7.96 13.87
N HIS A 41 8.94 -9.09 13.81
CA HIS A 41 8.31 -9.66 14.99
C HIS A 41 9.28 -10.64 15.67
N GLN A 42 9.31 -10.68 17.00
CA GLN A 42 10.23 -11.50 17.77
C GLN A 42 9.64 -12.87 18.09
N GLU A 43 8.33 -12.96 18.25
CA GLU A 43 7.61 -14.18 18.60
C GLU A 43 6.34 -14.33 17.77
N GLY A 44 5.87 -15.56 17.61
CA GLY A 44 4.67 -15.88 16.84
C GLY A 44 4.96 -16.18 15.38
N THR A 45 3.89 -16.36 14.60
CA THR A 45 3.97 -16.74 13.18
C THR A 45 3.08 -15.82 12.35
N ILE A 46 3.63 -15.32 11.26
CA ILE A 46 2.88 -14.57 10.25
C ILE A 46 2.88 -15.38 8.95
N ILE A 47 1.69 -15.69 8.43
CA ILE A 47 1.51 -16.40 7.18
C ILE A 47 0.81 -15.47 6.19
N VAL A 48 1.40 -15.27 5.03
CA VAL A 48 0.87 -14.45 3.93
C VAL A 48 0.70 -15.34 2.71
N ASP A 49 -0.53 -15.47 2.25
CA ASP A 49 -0.90 -16.31 1.09
C ASP A 49 -0.30 -17.74 1.15
N GLY A 50 -0.38 -18.36 2.34
CA GLY A 50 0.15 -19.71 2.58
C GLY A 50 1.66 -19.80 2.82
N SER A 51 2.40 -18.69 2.69
CA SER A 51 3.84 -18.60 2.93
C SER A 51 4.13 -18.02 4.31
N GLU A 52 4.86 -18.75 5.15
CA GLU A 52 5.32 -18.25 6.44
C GLU A 52 6.44 -17.23 6.26
N LEU A 53 6.30 -16.11 6.93
CA LEU A 53 7.29 -15.03 6.94
C LEU A 53 8.51 -15.46 7.80
N ASN A 54 9.66 -15.63 7.19
CA ASN A 54 10.89 -16.03 7.87
C ASN A 54 12.08 -15.17 7.43
N GLU A 55 13.27 -15.48 7.90
CA GLU A 55 14.51 -14.74 7.60
C GLU A 55 15.06 -14.94 6.18
N ASN A 56 14.47 -15.85 5.40
CA ASN A 56 14.92 -16.10 4.04
C ASN A 56 14.60 -14.91 3.14
N THR A 57 15.61 -14.26 2.59
CA THR A 57 15.49 -13.07 1.74
C THR A 57 14.61 -13.30 0.51
N LYS A 58 14.68 -14.46 -0.11
CA LYS A 58 13.81 -14.78 -1.27
C LYS A 58 12.34 -14.83 -0.87
N ASN A 59 12.03 -15.46 0.26
CA ASN A 59 10.68 -15.50 0.80
C ASN A 59 10.14 -14.09 1.07
N ILE A 60 10.98 -13.19 1.61
CA ILE A 60 10.61 -11.78 1.86
C ILE A 60 10.30 -11.03 0.56
N GLU A 61 11.12 -11.21 -0.47
CA GLU A 61 10.92 -10.55 -1.77
C GLU A 61 9.62 -11.02 -2.44
N GLU A 62 9.35 -12.32 -2.42
CA GLU A 62 8.11 -12.91 -2.94
C GLU A 62 6.88 -12.35 -2.20
N ILE A 63 6.90 -12.34 -0.87
CA ILE A 63 5.81 -11.79 -0.06
C ILE A 63 5.63 -10.30 -0.33
N ARG A 64 6.70 -9.51 -0.41
CA ARG A 64 6.61 -8.07 -0.72
C ARG A 64 6.09 -7.78 -2.12
N ALA A 65 6.27 -8.68 -3.06
CA ALA A 65 5.69 -8.55 -4.39
C ALA A 65 4.16 -8.78 -4.39
N GLU A 66 3.65 -9.58 -3.43
CA GLU A 66 2.23 -9.89 -3.28
C GLU A 66 1.48 -8.95 -2.33
N VAL A 67 2.21 -8.15 -1.54
CA VAL A 67 1.66 -7.22 -0.55
C VAL A 67 1.99 -5.78 -0.94
N GLY A 68 1.01 -5.07 -1.45
CA GLY A 68 1.12 -3.64 -1.69
C GLY A 68 1.00 -2.85 -0.39
N MET A 69 1.82 -1.81 -0.22
CA MET A 69 1.76 -0.94 0.95
C MET A 69 1.67 0.53 0.56
N VAL A 70 0.72 1.21 1.19
CA VAL A 70 0.51 2.66 1.07
C VAL A 70 0.71 3.28 2.44
N PHE A 71 1.61 4.25 2.51
CA PHE A 71 2.02 4.92 3.74
C PHE A 71 1.27 6.23 3.95
N GLN A 72 1.28 6.73 5.18
CA GLN A 72 0.81 8.06 5.55
C GLN A 72 1.52 9.15 4.75
N GLN A 73 2.85 9.07 4.64
CA GLN A 73 3.63 9.88 3.71
C GLN A 73 3.68 9.15 2.37
N PHE A 74 3.43 9.86 1.29
CA PHE A 74 3.25 9.28 -0.06
C PHE A 74 4.47 8.51 -0.55
N ASN A 75 5.67 8.87 -0.09
CA ASN A 75 6.97 8.24 -0.41
C ASN A 75 7.21 8.10 -1.92
N LEU A 76 6.75 9.08 -2.69
CA LEU A 76 7.03 9.16 -4.12
C LEU A 76 8.46 9.63 -4.34
N PHE A 77 9.10 9.12 -5.39
CA PHE A 77 10.42 9.60 -5.83
C PHE A 77 10.26 10.96 -6.50
N PRO A 78 10.76 12.07 -5.91
CA PRO A 78 10.46 13.42 -6.38
C PRO A 78 11.10 13.75 -7.72
N HIS A 79 12.16 13.04 -8.09
CA HIS A 79 12.91 13.19 -9.34
C HIS A 79 12.37 12.33 -10.50
N LEU A 80 11.36 11.53 -10.27
CA LEU A 80 10.69 10.70 -11.27
C LEU A 80 9.29 11.26 -11.57
N SER A 81 8.86 11.13 -12.82
CA SER A 81 7.46 11.40 -13.18
C SER A 81 6.50 10.47 -12.44
N ILE A 82 5.22 10.79 -12.43
CA ILE A 82 4.19 9.92 -11.85
C ILE A 82 4.17 8.56 -12.56
N LEU A 83 4.28 8.56 -13.87
CA LEU A 83 4.38 7.32 -14.66
C LEU A 83 5.63 6.51 -14.28
N ASP A 84 6.79 7.15 -14.16
CA ASP A 84 8.03 6.46 -13.78
C ASP A 84 7.99 5.93 -12.35
N ASN A 85 7.36 6.65 -11.41
CA ASN A 85 7.07 6.14 -10.07
C ASN A 85 6.28 4.83 -10.09
N CYS A 86 5.33 4.70 -11.00
CA CYS A 86 4.48 3.51 -11.12
C CYS A 86 5.18 2.37 -11.88
N THR A 87 6.05 2.66 -12.85
CA THR A 87 6.68 1.65 -13.70
C THR A 87 7.97 1.07 -13.12
N LEU A 88 8.61 1.76 -12.19
CA LEU A 88 9.91 1.38 -11.65
C LEU A 88 9.93 -0.06 -11.11
N ALA A 89 9.02 -0.37 -10.18
CA ALA A 89 8.98 -1.69 -9.56
C ALA A 89 8.59 -2.81 -10.54
N PRO A 90 7.57 -2.70 -11.40
CA PRO A 90 7.29 -3.68 -12.45
C PRO A 90 8.48 -3.98 -13.35
N ILE A 91 9.23 -2.96 -13.76
CA ILE A 91 10.40 -3.14 -14.63
C ILE A 91 11.54 -3.83 -13.89
N TRP A 92 11.90 -3.34 -12.69
CA TRP A 92 13.09 -3.82 -11.99
C TRP A 92 12.87 -5.12 -11.23
N VAL A 93 11.72 -5.30 -10.59
CA VAL A 93 11.41 -6.49 -9.77
C VAL A 93 10.80 -7.60 -10.63
N LYS A 94 9.73 -7.30 -11.37
CA LYS A 94 9.04 -8.30 -12.22
C LYS A 94 9.69 -8.50 -13.59
N LYS A 95 10.75 -7.74 -13.93
CA LYS A 95 11.40 -7.78 -15.24
C LYS A 95 10.43 -7.54 -16.40
N MET A 96 9.38 -6.75 -16.14
CA MET A 96 8.34 -6.45 -17.15
C MET A 96 8.94 -5.56 -18.24
N PRO A 97 8.66 -5.81 -19.52
CA PRO A 97 9.04 -4.90 -20.60
C PRO A 97 8.46 -3.50 -20.38
N LYS A 98 9.28 -2.46 -20.62
CA LYS A 98 8.93 -1.05 -20.35
C LYS A 98 7.54 -0.68 -20.89
N LYS A 99 7.25 -1.01 -22.16
CA LYS A 99 5.95 -0.70 -22.78
C LYS A 99 4.77 -1.31 -22.02
N LYS A 100 4.89 -2.57 -21.59
CA LYS A 100 3.84 -3.22 -20.77
C LYS A 100 3.69 -2.59 -19.41
N ALA A 101 4.80 -2.20 -18.78
CA ALA A 101 4.78 -1.50 -17.49
C ALA A 101 4.10 -0.14 -17.62
N GLU A 102 4.35 0.62 -18.69
CA GLU A 102 3.69 1.89 -18.97
C GLU A 102 2.18 1.73 -19.20
N GLU A 103 1.77 0.74 -20.01
CA GLU A 103 0.36 0.43 -20.25
C GLU A 103 -0.36 0.05 -18.94
N LEU A 104 0.27 -0.79 -18.10
CA LEU A 104 -0.24 -1.16 -16.79
C LEU A 104 -0.34 0.06 -15.86
N ALA A 105 0.70 0.88 -15.81
CA ALA A 105 0.73 2.07 -14.96
C ALA A 105 -0.36 3.07 -15.34
N LEU A 106 -0.56 3.35 -16.62
CA LEU A 106 -1.64 4.22 -17.10
C LEU A 106 -3.02 3.69 -16.72
N LYS A 107 -3.23 2.37 -16.84
CA LYS A 107 -4.47 1.72 -16.41
C LYS A 107 -4.71 1.89 -14.89
N GLN A 108 -3.67 1.72 -14.06
CA GLN A 108 -3.79 1.89 -12.61
C GLN A 108 -4.01 3.36 -12.22
N LEU A 109 -3.35 4.29 -12.90
CA LEU A 109 -3.56 5.73 -12.73
C LEU A 109 -4.99 6.15 -13.11
N GLU A 110 -5.56 5.56 -14.16
CA GLU A 110 -6.96 5.78 -14.55
C GLU A 110 -7.92 5.23 -13.48
N GLN A 111 -7.66 4.05 -12.94
CA GLN A 111 -8.46 3.43 -11.88
C GLN A 111 -8.56 4.32 -10.63
N VAL A 112 -7.53 5.09 -10.31
CA VAL A 112 -7.51 6.05 -9.20
C VAL A 112 -7.76 7.50 -9.68
N GLN A 113 -8.18 7.71 -10.91
CA GLN A 113 -8.62 8.98 -11.48
C GLN A 113 -7.55 10.09 -11.49
N ILE A 114 -6.32 9.75 -11.88
CA ILE A 114 -5.20 10.71 -12.05
C ILE A 114 -4.34 10.43 -13.29
N SER A 115 -4.86 9.77 -14.30
CA SER A 115 -4.11 9.45 -15.53
C SER A 115 -3.64 10.69 -16.29
N ASP A 116 -4.35 11.80 -16.20
CA ASP A 116 -3.99 13.10 -16.75
C ASP A 116 -2.73 13.72 -16.09
N GLN A 117 -2.33 13.21 -14.92
CA GLN A 117 -1.14 13.65 -14.20
C GLN A 117 0.11 12.78 -14.47
N ALA A 118 0.03 11.77 -15.35
CA ALA A 118 1.04 10.73 -15.53
C ALA A 118 2.46 11.29 -15.81
N TYR A 119 2.56 12.38 -16.55
CA TYR A 119 3.84 12.97 -16.96
C TYR A 119 4.33 14.11 -16.06
N LYS A 120 3.59 14.45 -15.01
CA LYS A 120 4.01 15.44 -14.01
C LYS A 120 4.92 14.81 -12.95
N PHE A 121 5.55 15.65 -12.16
CA PHE A 121 6.37 15.26 -11.02
C PHE A 121 5.59 15.42 -9.72
N PRO A 122 5.92 14.66 -8.66
CA PRO A 122 5.19 14.72 -7.38
C PRO A 122 4.98 16.11 -6.82
N GLY A 123 5.99 17.00 -6.91
CA GLY A 123 5.88 18.38 -6.42
C GLY A 123 4.88 19.27 -7.17
N GLN A 124 4.31 18.81 -8.27
CA GLN A 124 3.27 19.51 -9.05
C GLN A 124 1.85 19.02 -8.71
N LEU A 125 1.73 18.04 -7.80
CA LEU A 125 0.48 17.41 -7.43
C LEU A 125 0.03 17.83 -6.04
N SER A 126 -1.30 17.88 -5.83
CA SER A 126 -1.87 18.01 -4.48
C SER A 126 -1.58 16.76 -3.63
N GLY A 127 -1.70 16.87 -2.31
CA GLY A 127 -1.52 15.72 -1.40
C GLY A 127 -2.43 14.53 -1.75
N GLY A 128 -3.70 14.78 -2.05
CA GLY A 128 -4.65 13.74 -2.47
C GLY A 128 -4.27 13.09 -3.79
N GLN A 129 -3.76 13.85 -4.77
CA GLN A 129 -3.23 13.30 -6.02
C GLN A 129 -1.97 12.47 -5.78
N GLN A 130 -1.05 12.92 -4.92
CA GLN A 130 0.15 12.16 -4.55
C GLN A 130 -0.22 10.84 -3.88
N GLN A 131 -1.20 10.84 -2.98
CA GLN A 131 -1.66 9.63 -2.32
C GLN A 131 -2.32 8.65 -3.30
N ARG A 132 -3.13 9.15 -4.22
CA ARG A 132 -3.69 8.30 -5.29
C ARG A 132 -2.59 7.73 -6.21
N CYS A 133 -1.55 8.50 -6.48
CA CYS A 133 -0.37 7.99 -7.18
C CYS A 133 0.32 6.87 -6.37
N ALA A 134 0.49 7.02 -5.05
CA ALA A 134 1.07 5.98 -4.20
C ALA A 134 0.24 4.70 -4.22
N ILE A 135 -1.09 4.82 -4.26
CA ILE A 135 -2.02 3.67 -4.44
C ILE A 135 -1.79 3.03 -5.82
N ALA A 136 -1.79 3.81 -6.90
CA ALA A 136 -1.56 3.29 -8.25
C ALA A 136 -0.20 2.59 -8.39
N ARG A 137 0.85 3.16 -7.81
CA ARG A 137 2.19 2.57 -7.75
C ARG A 137 2.16 1.18 -7.09
N ALA A 138 1.48 1.05 -5.96
CA ALA A 138 1.35 -0.24 -5.29
C ALA A 138 0.55 -1.25 -6.15
N LEU A 139 -0.52 -0.81 -6.82
CA LEU A 139 -1.34 -1.64 -7.71
C LEU A 139 -0.58 -2.13 -8.95
N CYS A 140 0.44 -1.41 -9.41
CA CYS A 140 1.27 -1.83 -10.55
C CYS A 140 2.07 -3.11 -10.26
N MET A 141 2.25 -3.47 -9.00
CA MET A 141 2.79 -4.77 -8.62
C MET A 141 1.75 -5.89 -8.63
N GLU A 142 0.48 -5.59 -8.95
CA GLU A 142 -0.63 -6.55 -8.97
C GLU A 142 -0.71 -7.37 -7.68
N PRO A 143 -0.75 -6.69 -6.52
CA PRO A 143 -0.69 -7.36 -5.22
C PRO A 143 -1.99 -8.11 -4.93
N LYS A 144 -1.91 -9.18 -4.14
CA LYS A 144 -3.08 -9.92 -3.62
C LYS A 144 -3.70 -9.22 -2.40
N ILE A 145 -2.89 -8.45 -1.68
CA ILE A 145 -3.26 -7.76 -0.43
C ILE A 145 -2.76 -6.33 -0.50
N MET A 146 -3.61 -5.37 -0.10
CA MET A 146 -3.23 -3.96 0.06
C MET A 146 -3.26 -3.56 1.54
N LEU A 147 -2.15 -3.06 2.03
CA LEU A 147 -2.00 -2.48 3.37
C LEU A 147 -2.00 -0.97 3.28
N PHE A 148 -2.80 -0.32 4.11
CA PHE A 148 -2.88 1.14 4.19
C PHE A 148 -2.53 1.60 5.62
N ASP A 149 -1.45 2.36 5.75
CA ASP A 149 -0.99 2.93 7.02
C ASP A 149 -1.40 4.40 7.10
N GLU A 150 -2.54 4.66 7.74
CA GLU A 150 -3.11 6.01 7.92
C GLU A 150 -3.18 6.83 6.61
N PRO A 151 -3.83 6.32 5.56
CA PRO A 151 -3.71 6.86 4.20
C PRO A 151 -4.25 8.28 4.02
N THR A 152 -5.03 8.80 4.96
CA THR A 152 -5.68 10.13 4.91
C THR A 152 -5.12 11.11 5.92
N SER A 153 -4.33 10.68 6.89
CA SER A 153 -3.91 11.52 8.02
C SER A 153 -2.96 12.69 7.67
N ALA A 154 -2.30 12.64 6.52
CA ALA A 154 -1.45 13.72 6.01
C ALA A 154 -2.16 14.63 4.99
N LEU A 155 -3.49 14.51 4.86
CA LEU A 155 -4.27 15.22 3.85
C LEU A 155 -5.16 16.30 4.46
N ASP A 156 -5.37 17.35 3.70
CA ASP A 156 -6.41 18.34 4.00
C ASP A 156 -7.81 17.70 3.82
N PRO A 157 -8.81 18.11 4.62
CA PRO A 157 -10.15 17.50 4.59
C PRO A 157 -10.80 17.43 3.21
N GLU A 158 -10.54 18.43 2.35
CA GLU A 158 -11.07 18.49 0.99
C GLU A 158 -10.53 17.38 0.08
N MET A 159 -9.34 16.87 0.37
CA MET A 159 -8.65 15.84 -0.43
C MET A 159 -8.94 14.41 0.05
N ILE A 160 -9.44 14.25 1.27
CA ILE A 160 -9.70 12.94 1.90
C ILE A 160 -10.70 12.14 1.06
N LYS A 161 -11.77 12.78 0.62
CA LYS A 161 -12.85 12.12 -0.12
C LYS A 161 -12.35 11.41 -1.37
N GLU A 162 -11.50 12.04 -2.17
CA GLU A 162 -10.99 11.45 -3.41
C GLU A 162 -10.14 10.19 -3.15
N VAL A 163 -9.37 10.19 -2.07
CA VAL A 163 -8.56 9.02 -1.67
C VAL A 163 -9.46 7.90 -1.16
N LEU A 164 -10.47 8.23 -0.34
CA LEU A 164 -11.44 7.25 0.14
C LEU A 164 -12.25 6.64 -1.01
N ASP A 165 -12.68 7.44 -1.98
CA ASP A 165 -13.40 6.96 -3.16
C ASP A 165 -12.55 5.95 -3.97
N ALA A 166 -11.26 6.22 -4.15
CA ALA A 166 -10.33 5.28 -4.77
C ALA A 166 -10.24 3.98 -3.96
N MET A 167 -10.07 4.05 -2.64
CA MET A 167 -10.02 2.87 -1.77
C MET A 167 -11.33 2.07 -1.79
N VAL A 168 -12.48 2.73 -1.78
CA VAL A 168 -13.81 2.09 -1.90
C VAL A 168 -13.95 1.38 -3.25
N SER A 169 -13.47 1.98 -4.33
CA SER A 169 -13.45 1.35 -5.65
C SER A 169 -12.65 0.05 -5.65
N LEU A 170 -11.46 0.04 -5.04
CA LEU A 170 -10.64 -1.16 -4.86
C LEU A 170 -11.35 -2.23 -4.01
N ALA A 171 -11.99 -1.81 -2.92
CA ALA A 171 -12.75 -2.70 -2.06
C ALA A 171 -13.91 -3.37 -2.81
N LYS A 172 -14.66 -2.61 -3.62
CA LYS A 172 -15.75 -3.12 -4.47
C LYS A 172 -15.20 -4.07 -5.56
N GLY A 173 -14.00 -3.79 -6.07
CA GLY A 173 -13.29 -4.66 -7.02
C GLY A 173 -12.80 -5.99 -6.41
N GLY A 174 -13.02 -6.23 -5.11
CA GLY A 174 -12.67 -7.48 -4.45
C GLY A 174 -11.22 -7.54 -3.91
N MET A 175 -10.51 -6.41 -3.84
CA MET A 175 -9.18 -6.36 -3.23
C MET A 175 -9.25 -6.76 -1.75
N THR A 176 -8.32 -7.61 -1.29
CA THR A 176 -8.11 -7.87 0.14
C THR A 176 -7.38 -6.69 0.76
N MET A 177 -7.90 -6.10 1.82
CA MET A 177 -7.37 -4.84 2.37
C MET A 177 -7.29 -4.87 3.88
N ILE A 178 -6.19 -4.33 4.42
CA ILE A 178 -6.05 -3.97 5.83
C ILE A 178 -5.74 -2.48 5.90
N VAL A 179 -6.60 -1.73 6.56
CA VAL A 179 -6.50 -0.27 6.70
C VAL A 179 -6.30 0.09 8.17
N VAL A 180 -5.22 0.77 8.45
CA VAL A 180 -4.97 1.37 9.77
C VAL A 180 -5.42 2.82 9.74
N THR A 181 -6.22 3.22 10.73
CA THR A 181 -6.63 4.60 10.93
C THR A 181 -6.81 4.92 12.41
N HIS A 182 -6.66 6.18 12.79
CA HIS A 182 -7.07 6.69 14.08
C HIS A 182 -8.43 7.42 14.01
N GLU A 183 -8.95 7.62 12.81
CA GLU A 183 -10.26 8.24 12.59
C GLU A 183 -11.36 7.19 12.73
N MET A 184 -12.36 7.46 13.57
CA MET A 184 -13.53 6.62 13.83
C MET A 184 -14.81 7.32 13.32
N GLY A 185 -14.77 7.88 12.12
CA GLY A 185 -15.88 8.61 11.53
C GLY A 185 -16.29 8.12 10.18
#